data_f3ca27f75a5a76b48c713663630868c1
#
_entry.id   f3ca27f75a5a76b48c713663630868c1
#
_cell.length_a   1.000
_cell.length_b   1.000
_cell.length_c   1.000
_cell.angle_alpha   90.00
_cell.angle_beta   90.00
_cell.angle_gamma   90.00
#
_symmetry.space_group_name_H-M   'P 1'
#
loop_
_entity.id
_entity.type
_entity.pdbx_description
1 polymer ?
#
loop_
_entity_poly.entity_id
_entity_poly.type
_entity_poly.pdbx_seq_one_letter_code
_entity_poly.pdbx_strand_id
1 'polypeptide(L)'
;MINKAKELNKALKETSISKEYFTLKEALENDEYITSLLSVIKQTQQEAKEYLKNNDIENYKIKTKSLEVLKEEFVNHPLVNNYIIVKNEMNDLLEQVVSILSEE
;
A
#
# COMPACT_ATOMS: atom_id res chain seq x y z
N MET A 1 -2.19 -25.64 19.95
CA MET A 1 -1.79 -24.97 18.71
C MET A 1 -2.84 -23.99 18.16
N ILE A 2 -4.06 -24.45 17.89
CA ILE A 2 -5.13 -23.58 17.35
C ILE A 2 -5.43 -22.42 18.29
N ASN A 3 -5.52 -22.66 19.59
CA ASN A 3 -5.78 -21.62 20.59
C ASN A 3 -4.65 -20.58 20.66
N LYS A 4 -3.39 -21.06 20.54
CA LYS A 4 -2.22 -20.18 20.57
C LYS A 4 -2.17 -19.27 19.35
N ALA A 5 -2.49 -19.79 18.16
CA ALA A 5 -2.60 -19.00 16.95
C ALA A 5 -3.69 -17.93 17.05
N LYS A 6 -4.84 -18.25 17.63
CA LYS A 6 -5.93 -17.30 17.87
C LYS A 6 -5.51 -16.20 18.85
N GLU A 7 -4.81 -16.55 19.91
CA GLU A 7 -4.29 -15.60 20.90
C GLU A 7 -3.29 -14.64 20.27
N LEU A 8 -2.38 -15.14 19.43
CA LEU A 8 -1.41 -14.32 18.72
C LEU A 8 -2.10 -13.37 17.72
N ASN A 9 -3.08 -13.85 16.99
CA ASN A 9 -3.85 -13.03 16.07
C ASN A 9 -4.63 -11.94 16.80
N LYS A 10 -5.22 -12.26 17.93
CA LYS A 10 -5.92 -11.30 18.77
C LYS A 10 -4.97 -10.25 19.32
N ALA A 11 -3.81 -10.67 19.83
CA ALA A 11 -2.78 -9.77 20.33
C ALA A 11 -2.27 -8.85 19.21
N LEU A 12 -2.06 -9.37 18.00
CA LEU A 12 -1.66 -8.62 16.83
C LEU A 12 -2.68 -7.53 16.51
N LYS A 13 -3.97 -7.86 16.50
CA LYS A 13 -5.05 -6.90 16.21
C LYS A 13 -5.19 -5.82 17.28
N GLU A 14 -4.79 -6.11 18.51
CA GLU A 14 -4.88 -5.20 19.64
C GLU A 14 -3.61 -4.34 19.82
N THR A 15 -2.54 -4.58 19.04
CA THR A 15 -1.32 -3.78 19.13
C THR A 15 -1.55 -2.35 18.65
N SER A 16 -0.76 -1.41 19.19
CA SER A 16 -0.81 -0.01 18.78
C SER A 16 -0.47 0.16 17.30
N ILE A 17 0.44 -0.66 16.76
CA ILE A 17 0.81 -0.66 15.33
C ILE A 17 -0.40 -1.02 14.48
N SER A 18 -1.14 -2.06 14.85
CA SER A 18 -2.32 -2.51 14.14
C SER A 18 -3.41 -1.44 14.15
N LYS A 19 -3.68 -0.83 15.29
CA LYS A 19 -4.66 0.27 15.42
C LYS A 19 -4.26 1.47 14.57
N GLU A 20 -2.99 1.84 14.60
CA GLU A 20 -2.46 2.93 13.79
C GLU A 20 -2.59 2.65 12.29
N TYR A 21 -2.29 1.42 11.87
CA TYR A 21 -2.46 0.99 10.49
C TYR A 21 -3.90 1.15 10.01
N PHE A 22 -4.87 0.65 10.77
CA PHE A 22 -6.28 0.74 10.39
C PHE A 22 -6.80 2.18 10.39
N THR A 23 -6.34 3.00 11.34
CA THR A 23 -6.69 4.42 11.40
C THR A 23 -6.17 5.17 10.16
N LEU A 24 -4.92 4.92 9.79
CA LEU A 24 -4.32 5.54 8.60
C LEU A 24 -4.97 5.05 7.32
N LYS A 25 -5.27 3.76 7.23
CA LYS A 25 -5.95 3.18 6.07
C LYS A 25 -7.32 3.82 5.86
N GLU A 26 -8.08 3.98 6.92
CA GLU A 26 -9.39 4.63 6.89
C GLU A 26 -9.26 6.10 6.47
N ALA A 27 -8.28 6.81 7.03
CA ALA A 27 -8.01 8.20 6.68
C ALA A 27 -7.67 8.35 5.19
N LEU A 28 -6.86 7.43 4.63
CA LEU A 28 -6.53 7.42 3.21
C LEU A 28 -7.77 7.20 2.34
N GLU A 29 -8.62 6.25 2.71
CA GLU A 29 -9.83 5.92 1.97
C GLU A 29 -10.85 7.07 1.96
N ASN A 30 -10.83 7.90 3.00
CA ASN A 30 -11.73 9.04 3.14
C ASN A 30 -11.15 10.36 2.61
N ASP A 31 -9.88 10.38 2.22
CA ASP A 31 -9.23 11.57 1.69
C ASP A 31 -9.52 11.71 0.19
N GLU A 32 -10.23 12.75 -0.19
CA GLU A 32 -10.64 13.00 -1.58
C GLU A 32 -9.45 13.25 -2.50
N TYR A 33 -8.43 13.98 -2.04
CA TYR A 33 -7.24 14.25 -2.82
C TYR A 33 -6.49 12.96 -3.15
N ILE A 34 -6.28 12.10 -2.15
CA ILE A 34 -5.58 10.83 -2.30
C ILE A 34 -6.35 9.86 -3.20
N THR A 35 -7.67 9.76 -3.02
CA THR A 35 -8.51 8.88 -3.86
C THR A 35 -8.54 9.35 -5.30
N SER A 36 -8.59 10.67 -5.53
CA SER A 36 -8.51 11.26 -6.87
C SER A 36 -7.16 10.98 -7.51
N LEU A 37 -6.07 11.14 -6.77
CA LEU A 37 -4.71 10.89 -7.25
C LEU A 37 -4.52 9.41 -7.62
N LEU A 38 -5.03 8.49 -6.79
CA LEU A 38 -5.01 7.05 -7.08
C LEU A 38 -5.79 6.73 -8.36
N SER A 39 -6.92 7.36 -8.56
CA SER A 39 -7.74 7.19 -9.77
C SER A 39 -6.96 7.61 -11.02
N VAL A 40 -6.30 8.77 -10.96
CA VAL A 40 -5.45 9.26 -12.06
C VAL A 40 -4.28 8.33 -12.33
N ILE A 41 -3.64 7.82 -11.28
CA ILE A 41 -2.54 6.85 -11.40
C ILE A 41 -3.02 5.58 -12.11
N LYS A 42 -4.15 5.02 -11.71
CA LYS A 42 -4.73 3.81 -12.32
C LYS A 42 -5.07 4.04 -13.78
N GLN A 43 -5.66 5.18 -14.10
CA GLN A 43 -6.01 5.54 -15.47
C GLN A 43 -4.76 5.69 -16.33
N THR A 44 -3.72 6.34 -15.83
CA THR A 44 -2.44 6.52 -16.53
C THR A 44 -1.75 5.17 -16.77
N GLN A 45 -1.81 4.26 -15.80
CA GLN A 45 -1.29 2.89 -15.96
C GLN A 45 -2.03 2.14 -17.07
N GLN A 46 -3.34 2.27 -17.12
CA GLN A 46 -4.18 1.66 -18.15
C GLN A 46 -3.82 2.17 -19.54
N GLU A 47 -3.70 3.49 -19.67
CA GLU A 47 -3.30 4.14 -20.94
C GLU A 47 -1.90 3.70 -21.39
N ALA A 48 -0.96 3.61 -20.46
CA ALA A 48 0.39 3.15 -20.75
C ALA A 48 0.38 1.70 -21.27
N LYS A 49 -0.42 0.82 -20.67
CA LYS A 49 -0.57 -0.56 -21.13
C LYS A 49 -1.14 -0.63 -22.55
N GLU A 50 -2.11 0.21 -22.86
CA GLU A 50 -2.71 0.26 -24.20
C GLU A 50 -1.70 0.72 -25.25
N TYR A 51 -0.91 1.76 -24.96
CA TYR A 51 0.13 2.21 -25.87
C TYR A 51 1.19 1.14 -26.12
N LEU A 52 1.62 0.45 -25.06
CA LEU A 52 2.57 -0.65 -25.19
C LEU A 52 2.01 -1.79 -26.04
N LYS A 53 0.74 -2.14 -25.84
CA LYS A 53 0.05 -3.20 -26.59
C LYS A 53 -0.02 -2.86 -28.08
N ASN A 54 -0.18 -1.59 -28.41
CA ASN A 54 -0.27 -1.08 -29.79
C ASN A 54 1.09 -0.73 -30.40
N ASN A 55 2.20 -1.03 -29.70
CA ASN A 55 3.57 -0.70 -30.10
C ASN A 55 3.83 0.80 -30.25
N ASP A 56 3.04 1.64 -29.61
CA ASP A 56 3.22 3.08 -29.58
C ASP A 56 4.21 3.46 -28.46
N ILE A 57 5.50 3.26 -28.75
CA ILE A 57 6.56 3.41 -27.75
C ILE A 57 6.74 4.87 -27.33
N GLU A 58 6.55 5.82 -28.23
CA GLU A 58 6.66 7.25 -27.93
C GLU A 58 5.66 7.66 -26.84
N ASN A 59 4.39 7.36 -27.04
CA ASN A 59 3.33 7.67 -26.08
C ASN A 59 3.46 6.86 -24.80
N TYR A 60 3.92 5.62 -24.90
CA TYR A 60 4.23 4.80 -23.74
C TYR A 60 5.27 5.46 -22.84
N LYS A 61 6.35 5.97 -23.41
CA LYS A 61 7.40 6.68 -22.64
C LYS A 61 6.87 7.94 -21.97
N ILE A 62 6.03 8.72 -22.67
CA ILE A 62 5.41 9.93 -22.13
C ILE A 62 4.54 9.58 -20.92
N LYS A 63 3.70 8.55 -21.05
CA LYS A 63 2.82 8.11 -19.96
C LYS A 63 3.60 7.52 -18.77
N THR A 64 4.69 6.81 -19.04
CA THR A 64 5.56 6.27 -17.98
C THR A 64 6.19 7.38 -17.16
N LYS A 65 6.65 8.46 -17.81
CA LYS A 65 7.20 9.63 -17.11
C LYS A 65 6.15 10.34 -16.27
N SER A 66 4.94 10.52 -16.82
CA SER A 66 3.81 11.09 -16.08
C SER A 66 3.49 10.24 -14.85
N LEU A 67 3.52 8.92 -15.02
CA LEU A 67 3.25 7.97 -13.93
C LEU A 67 4.28 8.07 -12.81
N GLU A 68 5.56 8.23 -13.15
CA GLU A 68 6.64 8.42 -12.16
C GLU A 68 6.39 9.67 -11.31
N VAL A 69 6.04 10.79 -11.94
CA VAL A 69 5.73 12.05 -11.26
C VAL A 69 4.52 11.88 -10.33
N LEU A 70 3.46 11.25 -10.82
CA LEU A 70 2.25 11.00 -10.03
C LEU A 70 2.52 10.10 -8.82
N LYS A 71 3.30 9.04 -9.01
CA LYS A 71 3.67 8.13 -7.92
C LYS A 71 4.53 8.82 -6.87
N GLU A 72 5.46 9.67 -7.29
CA GLU A 72 6.31 10.44 -6.40
C GLU A 72 5.46 11.41 -5.56
N GLU A 73 4.53 12.10 -6.19
CA GLU A 73 3.59 12.99 -5.51
C GLU A 73 2.74 12.24 -4.48
N PHE A 74 2.29 11.03 -4.83
CA PHE A 74 1.52 10.17 -3.95
C PHE A 74 2.35 9.74 -2.73
N VAL A 75 3.56 9.24 -2.93
CA VAL A 75 4.44 8.75 -1.87
C VAL A 75 4.89 9.89 -0.95
N ASN A 76 5.07 11.09 -1.49
CA ASN A 76 5.50 12.25 -0.71
C ASN A 76 4.38 12.89 0.12
N HIS A 77 3.14 12.49 -0.08
CA HIS A 77 2.03 12.96 0.75
C HIS A 77 2.24 12.44 2.20
N PRO A 78 2.18 13.33 3.21
CA PRO A 78 2.48 12.94 4.60
C PRO A 78 1.65 11.75 5.10
N LEU A 79 0.37 11.71 4.77
CA LEU A 79 -0.54 10.65 5.18
C LEU A 79 -0.16 9.32 4.54
N VAL A 80 0.18 9.33 3.25
CA VAL A 80 0.62 8.14 2.51
C VAL A 80 1.96 7.65 3.04
N ASN A 81 2.89 8.56 3.29
CA ASN A 81 4.20 8.22 3.83
C ASN A 81 4.07 7.52 5.19
N ASN A 82 3.26 8.08 6.08
CA ASN A 82 3.00 7.48 7.39
C ASN A 82 2.35 6.09 7.26
N TYR A 83 1.40 5.94 6.34
CA TYR A 83 0.76 4.66 6.07
C TYR A 83 1.79 3.60 5.61
N ILE A 84 2.69 3.97 4.72
CA ILE A 84 3.73 3.06 4.22
C ILE A 84 4.65 2.61 5.36
N ILE A 85 5.07 3.54 6.21
CA ILE A 85 5.94 3.25 7.37
C ILE A 85 5.25 2.26 8.30
N VAL A 86 4.00 2.52 8.68
CA VAL A 86 3.25 1.67 9.60
C VAL A 86 2.94 0.32 8.96
N LYS A 87 2.64 0.29 7.66
CA LYS A 87 2.41 -0.95 6.93
C LYS A 87 3.65 -1.84 6.95
N ASN A 88 4.85 -1.27 6.77
CA ASN A 88 6.10 -2.01 6.84
C ASN A 88 6.36 -2.55 8.24
N GLU A 89 6.11 -1.74 9.28
CA GLU A 89 6.22 -2.18 10.67
C GLU A 89 5.26 -3.34 10.96
N MET A 90 4.04 -3.25 10.46
CA MET A 90 3.04 -4.31 10.62
C MET A 90 3.43 -5.59 9.89
N ASN A 91 4.01 -5.49 8.69
CA ASN A 91 4.51 -6.64 7.96
C ASN A 91 5.65 -7.33 8.69
N ASP A 92 6.57 -6.56 9.27
CA ASP A 92 7.66 -7.10 10.09
C ASP A 92 7.13 -7.84 11.31
N LEU A 93 6.10 -7.31 11.96
CA LEU A 93 5.45 -7.95 13.09
C LEU A 93 4.76 -9.26 12.67
N LEU A 94 4.11 -9.28 11.52
CA LEU A 94 3.49 -10.48 10.95
C LEU A 94 4.53 -11.56 10.65
N GLU A 95 5.69 -11.20 10.11
CA GLU A 95 6.79 -12.12 9.86
C GLU A 95 7.29 -12.74 11.17
N GLN A 96 7.41 -11.96 12.23
CA GLN A 96 7.80 -12.45 13.56
C GLN A 96 6.78 -13.47 14.09
N VAL A 97 5.49 -13.19 13.94
CA VAL A 97 4.42 -14.10 14.36
C VAL A 97 4.48 -15.40 13.58
N VAL A 98 4.67 -15.35 12.27
CA VAL A 98 4.82 -16.54 11.40
C VAL A 98 6.03 -17.35 11.82
N SER A 99 7.16 -16.70 12.10
CA SER A 99 8.39 -17.37 12.55
C SER A 99 8.16 -18.13 13.87
N ILE A 100 7.49 -17.51 14.82
CA ILE A 100 7.15 -18.14 16.10
C ILE A 100 6.25 -19.37 15.88
N LEU A 101 5.26 -19.26 15.02
CA LEU A 101 4.35 -20.37 14.71
C LEU A 101 5.07 -21.53 13.99
N SER A 102 6.07 -21.21 13.15
CA SER A 102 6.86 -22.20 12.42
C SER A 102 7.74 -23.05 13.34
N GLU A 103 8.19 -22.48 14.45
CA GLU A 103 9.05 -23.16 15.42
C GLU A 103 8.28 -24.15 16.30
N GLU A 104 6.99 -24.11 16.26
CA GLU A 104 6.12 -25.02 17.03
C GLU A 104 5.61 -26.18 16.17
#